data_7568fd7de74a38c6c6a662c8dbdfdbbe
#
_entry.id   7568fd7de74a38c6c6a662c8dbdfdbbe
#
_cell.length_a   1.000
_cell.length_b   1.000
_cell.length_c   1.000
_cell.angle_alpha   90.00
_cell.angle_beta   90.00
_cell.angle_gamma   90.00
#
_symmetry.space_group_name_H-M   'P 1'
#
loop_
_entity.id
_entity.type
_entity.pdbx_description
1 polymer ?
#
loop_
_entity_poly.entity_id
_entity_poly.type
_entity_poly.pdbx_seq_one_letter_code
_entity_poly.pdbx_strand_id
1 'polypeptide(L)'
;MAADTAMPDADAVRENTLMYGHDDELDEKYPTRPINLHKSPPFHTLFTELFDPLMETQKKGRQPPGPRRKAGPHGHANLSPHEAKRNIIDRFIASWRKTVGNDFYPAMRLIIPEKDRDRAMYGLKEKAIAKVLIKLTKISKDSDDAKHMLNWKLPGQLHKASASTAGDFAGRCYEVLSSRQLRTELSDMSVAEVNNALDKLSQLGSEDEQVKIFQRFYRRMNAEEMTWLIRMILRQMKIGATEKTFLDIWHPDAETLFNISSNLRRVCWELYDPEVRLEGEETGLSLMQCFQPQLANFQDKGGSF
;
A
#
# COMPACT_ATOMS: atom_id res chain seq x y z
N MET A 1 -19.56 -20.61 -24.25
CA MET A 1 -19.35 -19.25 -24.78
C MET A 1 -17.85 -19.01 -24.73
N ALA A 2 -17.20 -18.80 -25.88
CA ALA A 2 -15.79 -18.45 -25.88
C ALA A 2 -15.66 -17.07 -25.20
N ALA A 3 -14.93 -17.01 -24.10
CA ALA A 3 -14.52 -15.76 -23.50
C ALA A 3 -13.72 -15.00 -24.58
N ASP A 4 -14.21 -13.83 -24.95
CA ASP A 4 -13.50 -12.89 -25.81
C ASP A 4 -12.24 -12.51 -25.04
N THR A 5 -11.11 -13.16 -25.33
CA THR A 5 -9.86 -12.98 -24.61
C THR A 5 -9.26 -11.69 -25.13
N ALA A 6 -9.67 -10.57 -24.54
CA ALA A 6 -9.11 -9.27 -24.85
C ALA A 6 -7.58 -9.34 -24.63
N MET A 7 -6.82 -8.93 -25.65
CA MET A 7 -5.37 -8.94 -25.59
C MET A 7 -4.86 -7.69 -24.85
N PRO A 8 -3.83 -7.82 -24.03
CA PRO A 8 -3.21 -6.67 -23.36
C PRO A 8 -2.61 -5.70 -24.38
N ASP A 9 -2.72 -4.40 -24.09
CA ASP A 9 -2.06 -3.38 -24.91
C ASP A 9 -0.51 -3.39 -24.71
N ALA A 10 0.20 -2.67 -25.57
CA ALA A 10 1.66 -2.66 -25.56
C ALA A 10 2.26 -2.13 -24.23
N ASP A 11 1.58 -1.20 -23.57
CA ASP A 11 2.02 -0.66 -22.29
C ASP A 11 1.79 -1.66 -21.16
N ALA A 12 0.66 -2.40 -21.17
CA ALA A 12 0.40 -3.49 -20.24
C ALA A 12 1.45 -4.62 -20.38
N VAL A 13 1.77 -5.02 -21.59
CA VAL A 13 2.82 -6.02 -21.85
C VAL A 13 4.17 -5.56 -21.30
N ARG A 14 4.52 -4.28 -21.53
CA ARG A 14 5.76 -3.70 -20.99
C ARG A 14 5.78 -3.69 -19.48
N GLU A 15 4.69 -3.31 -18.82
CA GLU A 15 4.60 -3.32 -17.37
C GLU A 15 4.60 -4.73 -16.79
N ASN A 16 3.94 -5.69 -17.42
CA ASN A 16 4.00 -7.09 -17.03
C ASN A 16 5.45 -7.61 -17.06
N THR A 17 6.17 -7.35 -18.15
CA THR A 17 7.60 -7.69 -18.26
C THR A 17 8.44 -6.95 -17.21
N LEU A 18 8.13 -5.68 -16.91
CA LEU A 18 8.84 -4.90 -15.91
C LEU A 18 8.66 -5.46 -14.50
N MET A 19 7.47 -5.97 -14.20
CA MET A 19 7.09 -6.50 -12.88
C MET A 19 7.54 -7.94 -12.65
N TYR A 20 7.43 -8.78 -13.67
CA TYR A 20 7.56 -10.23 -13.54
C TYR A 20 8.68 -10.81 -14.41
N GLY A 21 9.28 -10.02 -15.31
CA GLY A 21 10.29 -10.49 -16.26
C GLY A 21 9.68 -11.35 -17.36
N HIS A 22 10.53 -12.12 -18.02
CA HIS A 22 10.19 -13.24 -18.91
C HIS A 22 10.42 -14.53 -18.10
N ASP A 23 9.51 -14.84 -17.21
CA ASP A 23 9.67 -15.94 -16.25
C ASP A 23 8.73 -17.09 -16.64
N ASP A 24 9.25 -17.98 -17.47
CA ASP A 24 8.51 -19.17 -17.92
C ASP A 24 8.14 -20.08 -16.73
N GLU A 25 8.97 -20.11 -15.65
CA GLU A 25 8.67 -20.85 -14.43
C GLU A 25 7.47 -20.26 -13.69
N LEU A 26 7.30 -18.94 -13.75
CA LEU A 26 6.16 -18.25 -13.14
C LEU A 26 4.87 -18.58 -13.89
N ASP A 27 4.90 -18.59 -15.21
CA ASP A 27 3.75 -18.93 -16.04
C ASP A 27 3.40 -20.43 -15.95
N GLU A 28 4.40 -21.30 -15.80
CA GLU A 28 4.19 -22.73 -15.53
C GLU A 28 3.55 -22.94 -14.15
N LYS A 29 4.02 -22.20 -13.13
CA LYS A 29 3.49 -22.31 -11.75
C LYS A 29 2.09 -21.72 -11.60
N TYR A 30 1.75 -20.69 -12.38
CA TYR A 30 0.48 -19.99 -12.35
C TYR A 30 -0.12 -19.83 -13.75
N PRO A 31 -0.51 -20.94 -14.41
CA PRO A 31 -0.95 -20.91 -15.81
C PRO A 31 -2.25 -20.11 -16.02
N THR A 32 -3.03 -19.93 -14.97
CA THR A 32 -4.30 -19.19 -14.99
C THR A 32 -4.22 -17.83 -14.30
N ARG A 33 -2.99 -17.31 -14.10
CA ARG A 33 -2.82 -16.01 -13.43
C ARG A 33 -3.55 -14.91 -14.17
N PRO A 34 -4.16 -13.97 -13.45
CA PRO A 34 -4.81 -12.83 -14.07
C PRO A 34 -3.78 -11.93 -14.76
N ILE A 35 -4.17 -11.32 -15.88
CA ILE A 35 -3.33 -10.41 -16.66
C ILE A 35 -4.03 -9.05 -16.69
N ASN A 36 -3.25 -7.99 -16.61
CA ASN A 36 -3.72 -6.64 -16.85
C ASN A 36 -3.78 -6.34 -18.34
N LEU A 37 -4.86 -5.72 -18.78
CA LEU A 37 -5.11 -5.39 -20.18
C LEU A 37 -4.58 -4.00 -20.54
N HIS A 38 -4.48 -3.13 -19.56
CA HIS A 38 -4.03 -1.75 -19.72
C HIS A 38 -2.94 -1.41 -18.70
N LYS A 39 -2.22 -0.32 -19.00
CA LYS A 39 -1.21 0.25 -18.12
C LYS A 39 -1.77 0.53 -16.73
N SER A 40 -0.99 0.24 -15.68
CA SER A 40 -1.35 0.60 -14.32
C SER A 40 -1.43 2.13 -14.14
N PRO A 41 -2.32 2.63 -13.26
CA PRO A 41 -2.51 4.06 -13.09
C PRO A 41 -1.27 4.72 -12.49
N PRO A 42 -1.17 6.05 -12.56
CA PRO A 42 -0.14 6.79 -11.85
C PRO A 42 -0.17 6.48 -10.34
N PHE A 43 0.99 6.47 -9.71
CA PHE A 43 1.16 6.14 -8.30
C PHE A 43 0.27 6.98 -7.36
N HIS A 44 0.10 8.26 -7.71
CA HIS A 44 -0.74 9.17 -6.92
C HIS A 44 -2.20 8.71 -6.79
N THR A 45 -2.71 7.92 -7.73
CA THR A 45 -4.08 7.37 -7.68
C THR A 45 -4.33 6.56 -6.41
N LEU A 46 -3.29 5.88 -5.88
CA LEU A 46 -3.42 5.12 -4.63
C LEU A 46 -3.79 6.00 -3.44
N PHE A 47 -3.26 7.21 -3.35
CA PHE A 47 -3.58 8.06 -2.21
C PHE A 47 -4.75 9.00 -2.50
N THR A 48 -4.88 9.52 -3.69
CA THR A 48 -6.02 10.41 -4.01
C THR A 48 -7.37 9.69 -4.02
N GLU A 49 -7.42 8.43 -4.47
CA GLU A 49 -8.67 7.68 -4.59
C GLU A 49 -8.90 6.67 -3.44
N LEU A 50 -7.85 6.28 -2.72
CA LEU A 50 -7.97 5.27 -1.67
C LEU A 50 -7.53 5.77 -0.30
N PHE A 51 -6.26 6.19 -0.11
CA PHE A 51 -5.72 6.44 1.23
C PHE A 51 -6.30 7.69 1.87
N ASP A 52 -6.39 8.80 1.16
CA ASP A 52 -6.92 10.06 1.68
C ASP A 52 -8.41 9.96 2.02
N PRO A 53 -9.29 9.38 1.18
CA PRO A 53 -10.67 9.10 1.55
C PRO A 53 -10.81 8.21 2.79
N LEU A 54 -9.95 7.18 2.95
CA LEU A 54 -9.95 6.32 4.14
C LEU A 54 -9.57 7.10 5.41
N MET A 55 -8.51 7.93 5.33
CA MET A 55 -8.08 8.77 6.45
C MET A 55 -9.11 9.82 6.83
N GLU A 56 -9.80 10.42 5.86
CA GLU A 56 -10.90 11.37 6.13
C GLU A 56 -12.06 10.70 6.85
N THR A 57 -12.43 9.49 6.43
CA THR A 57 -13.46 8.71 7.11
C THR A 57 -13.09 8.41 8.56
N GLN A 58 -11.81 8.12 8.82
CA GLN A 58 -11.30 7.91 10.18
C GLN A 58 -11.38 9.18 11.03
N LYS A 59 -11.03 10.36 10.47
CA LYS A 59 -11.12 11.65 11.16
C LYS A 59 -12.56 11.98 11.52
N LYS A 60 -13.51 11.79 10.61
CA LYS A 60 -14.96 12.00 10.85
C LYS A 60 -15.50 11.08 11.94
N GLY A 61 -15.08 9.82 11.99
CA GLY A 61 -15.49 8.87 13.01
C GLY A 61 -14.97 9.17 14.42
N ARG A 62 -13.94 10.01 14.57
CA ARG A 62 -13.39 10.47 15.88
C ARG A 62 -14.05 11.73 16.41
N GLN A 63 -14.83 12.44 15.60
CA GLN A 63 -15.56 13.61 16.05
C GLN A 63 -16.77 13.14 16.89
N PRO A 64 -17.07 13.82 18.01
CA PRO A 64 -18.28 13.52 18.77
C PRO A 64 -19.50 13.67 17.87
N PRO A 65 -20.50 12.78 17.98
CA PRO A 65 -21.70 12.87 17.17
C PRO A 65 -22.35 14.23 17.39
N GLY A 66 -22.37 15.03 16.33
CA GLY A 66 -23.10 16.29 16.33
C GLY A 66 -24.61 16.04 16.57
N PRO A 67 -25.39 17.08 16.94
CA PRO A 67 -26.82 16.92 17.17
C PRO A 67 -27.45 16.21 15.99
N ARG A 68 -28.11 15.05 16.24
CA ARG A 68 -28.79 14.25 15.25
C ARG A 68 -29.83 15.13 14.56
N ARG A 69 -29.56 15.61 13.36
CA ARG A 69 -30.59 16.14 12.48
C ARG A 69 -31.54 15.00 12.18
N LYS A 70 -32.82 15.16 12.53
CA LYS A 70 -33.87 14.22 12.15
C LYS A 70 -33.80 14.06 10.61
N ALA A 71 -33.55 12.83 10.14
CA ALA A 71 -33.59 12.54 8.73
C ALA A 71 -35.00 12.87 8.20
N GLY A 72 -35.08 13.72 7.19
CA GLY A 72 -36.31 13.93 6.45
C GLY A 72 -36.71 12.64 5.70
N PRO A 73 -37.94 12.54 5.16
CA PRO A 73 -38.47 11.32 4.52
C PRO A 73 -37.66 10.79 3.32
N HIS A 74 -36.67 11.51 2.85
CA HIS A 74 -35.72 11.12 1.79
C HIS A 74 -34.26 11.15 2.26
N GLY A 75 -34.01 11.02 3.58
CA GLY A 75 -32.66 11.04 4.14
C GLY A 75 -31.87 9.84 3.66
N HIS A 76 -30.80 10.07 2.90
CA HIS A 76 -29.76 9.08 2.66
C HIS A 76 -29.31 8.54 4.01
N ALA A 77 -29.42 7.24 4.24
CA ALA A 77 -28.93 6.60 5.44
C ALA A 77 -27.45 6.96 5.59
N ASN A 78 -27.09 7.60 6.70
CA ASN A 78 -25.68 7.87 7.00
C ASN A 78 -24.98 6.51 7.16
N LEU A 79 -24.15 6.14 6.18
CA LEU A 79 -23.34 4.95 6.24
C LEU A 79 -22.51 4.95 7.51
N SER A 80 -22.39 3.81 8.16
CA SER A 80 -21.48 3.68 9.29
C SER A 80 -20.03 3.92 8.79
N PRO A 81 -19.12 4.40 9.66
CA PRO A 81 -17.71 4.60 9.27
C PRO A 81 -17.07 3.33 8.72
N HIS A 82 -17.50 2.15 9.16
CA HIS A 82 -17.04 0.87 8.67
C HIS A 82 -17.53 0.60 7.23
N GLU A 83 -18.81 0.78 6.97
CA GLU A 83 -19.40 0.63 5.62
C GLU A 83 -18.81 1.66 4.65
N ALA A 84 -18.60 2.90 5.09
CA ALA A 84 -17.97 3.92 4.27
C ALA A 84 -16.56 3.50 3.83
N LYS A 85 -15.75 2.92 4.73
CA LYS A 85 -14.42 2.39 4.39
C LYS A 85 -14.49 1.21 3.42
N ARG A 86 -15.41 0.27 3.65
CA ARG A 86 -15.60 -0.86 2.75
C ARG A 86 -15.95 -0.38 1.34
N ASN A 87 -16.87 0.56 1.22
CA ASN A 87 -17.28 1.13 -0.07
C ASN A 87 -16.16 1.87 -0.80
N ILE A 88 -15.23 2.53 -0.07
CA ILE A 88 -14.06 3.18 -0.67
C ILE A 88 -13.14 2.11 -1.26
N ILE A 89 -12.82 1.08 -0.50
CA ILE A 89 -11.91 0.00 -0.93
C ILE A 89 -12.53 -0.78 -2.10
N ASP A 90 -13.80 -1.17 -1.98
CA ASP A 90 -14.51 -1.91 -3.02
C ASP A 90 -14.57 -1.12 -4.34
N ARG A 91 -14.88 0.16 -4.26
CA ARG A 91 -14.88 1.05 -5.45
C ARG A 91 -13.51 1.14 -6.10
N PHE A 92 -12.45 1.22 -5.31
CA PHE A 92 -11.08 1.27 -5.83
C PHE A 92 -10.71 -0.03 -6.55
N ILE A 93 -11.03 -1.18 -5.96
CA ILE A 93 -10.80 -2.50 -6.57
C ILE A 93 -11.63 -2.66 -7.86
N ALA A 94 -12.90 -2.27 -7.84
CA ALA A 94 -13.78 -2.32 -9.02
C ALA A 94 -13.28 -1.40 -10.14
N SER A 95 -12.80 -0.18 -9.79
CA SER A 95 -12.18 0.74 -10.74
C SER A 95 -10.93 0.12 -11.38
N TRP A 96 -10.04 -0.49 -10.59
CA TRP A 96 -8.86 -1.19 -11.09
C TRP A 96 -9.22 -2.31 -12.07
N ARG A 97 -10.12 -3.20 -11.68
CA ARG A 97 -10.59 -4.30 -12.55
C ARG A 97 -11.14 -3.81 -13.89
N LYS A 98 -11.85 -2.67 -13.87
CA LYS A 98 -12.45 -2.08 -15.08
C LYS A 98 -11.41 -1.37 -15.97
N THR A 99 -10.44 -0.67 -15.39
CA THR A 99 -9.54 0.25 -16.13
C THR A 99 -8.17 -0.35 -16.41
N VAL A 100 -7.74 -1.32 -15.63
CA VAL A 100 -6.41 -1.93 -15.73
C VAL A 100 -6.51 -3.39 -16.08
N GLY A 101 -7.22 -4.17 -15.26
CA GLY A 101 -7.39 -5.61 -15.41
C GLY A 101 -7.49 -6.33 -14.08
N ASN A 102 -7.39 -7.66 -14.14
CA ASN A 102 -7.65 -8.51 -12.97
C ASN A 102 -6.43 -8.76 -12.08
N ASP A 103 -5.22 -8.45 -12.54
CA ASP A 103 -4.04 -8.53 -11.69
C ASP A 103 -3.96 -7.30 -10.76
N PHE A 104 -4.46 -7.46 -9.55
CA PHE A 104 -4.42 -6.43 -8.51
C PHE A 104 -3.17 -6.49 -7.64
N TYR A 105 -2.32 -7.51 -7.81
CA TYR A 105 -1.13 -7.70 -6.99
C TYR A 105 -0.20 -6.47 -6.98
N PRO A 106 0.06 -5.77 -8.11
CA PRO A 106 0.89 -4.56 -8.11
C PRO A 106 0.38 -3.45 -7.18
N ALA A 107 -0.94 -3.27 -7.08
CA ALA A 107 -1.54 -2.31 -6.15
C ALA A 107 -1.52 -2.84 -4.71
N MET A 108 -1.88 -4.10 -4.49
CA MET A 108 -1.95 -4.71 -3.16
C MET A 108 -0.61 -4.67 -2.42
N ARG A 109 0.52 -4.88 -3.11
CA ARG A 109 1.88 -4.75 -2.55
C ARG A 109 2.20 -3.38 -1.96
N LEU A 110 1.63 -2.32 -2.54
CA LEU A 110 1.81 -0.94 -2.08
C LEU A 110 0.80 -0.54 -1.02
N ILE A 111 -0.39 -1.15 -1.02
CA ILE A 111 -1.47 -0.89 -0.07
C ILE A 111 -1.17 -1.54 1.29
N ILE A 112 -0.75 -2.81 1.29
CA ILE A 112 -0.42 -3.57 2.51
C ILE A 112 1.02 -4.13 2.45
N PRO A 113 2.03 -3.24 2.39
CA PRO A 113 3.42 -3.62 2.16
C PRO A 113 4.01 -4.53 3.26
N GLU A 114 3.41 -4.56 4.43
CA GLU A 114 3.77 -5.49 5.51
C GLU A 114 3.46 -6.94 5.20
N LYS A 115 2.54 -7.21 4.26
CA LYS A 115 2.16 -8.55 3.81
C LYS A 115 2.93 -9.00 2.57
N ASP A 116 3.64 -8.10 1.89
CA ASP A 116 4.47 -8.44 0.74
C ASP A 116 5.76 -9.14 1.20
N ARG A 117 5.77 -10.48 1.10
CA ARG A 117 6.91 -11.33 1.43
C ARG A 117 7.85 -11.52 0.25
N ASP A 118 7.40 -11.31 -0.97
CA ASP A 118 8.22 -11.44 -2.18
C ASP A 118 9.27 -10.33 -2.26
N ARG A 119 9.02 -9.19 -1.62
CA ARG A 119 9.98 -8.09 -1.52
C ARG A 119 10.76 -8.19 -0.22
N ALA A 120 12.08 -8.33 -0.34
CA ALA A 120 12.98 -8.33 0.80
C ALA A 120 12.88 -7.02 1.61
N MET A 121 13.34 -7.07 2.86
CA MET A 121 13.46 -5.86 3.67
C MET A 121 14.53 -4.95 3.10
N TYR A 122 14.22 -3.67 2.99
CA TYR A 122 15.15 -2.67 2.41
C TYR A 122 16.41 -2.40 3.26
N GLY A 123 16.46 -2.87 4.51
CA GLY A 123 17.51 -2.47 5.45
C GLY A 123 17.47 -0.99 5.87
N LEU A 124 16.48 -0.26 5.37
CA LEU A 124 16.28 1.17 5.59
C LEU A 124 15.32 1.41 6.75
N LYS A 125 15.87 1.99 7.83
CA LYS A 125 15.08 2.53 8.95
C LYS A 125 15.01 4.06 8.83
N GLU A 126 14.19 4.68 9.65
CA GLU A 126 13.93 6.12 9.63
C GLU A 126 15.22 6.96 9.60
N LYS A 127 16.22 6.60 10.43
CA LYS A 127 17.48 7.34 10.48
C LYS A 127 18.31 7.22 9.18
N ALA A 128 18.25 6.08 8.51
CA ALA A 128 18.93 5.88 7.22
C ALA A 128 18.24 6.70 6.13
N ILE A 129 16.90 6.65 6.06
CA ILE A 129 16.11 7.46 5.12
C ILE A 129 16.36 8.96 5.35
N ALA A 130 16.37 9.42 6.63
CA ALA A 130 16.66 10.82 6.94
C ALA A 130 18.04 11.25 6.39
N LYS A 131 19.09 10.42 6.56
CA LYS A 131 20.42 10.72 6.01
C LYS A 131 20.42 10.80 4.49
N VAL A 132 19.71 9.88 3.81
CA VAL A 132 19.57 9.92 2.35
C VAL A 132 18.88 11.22 1.91
N LEU A 133 17.77 11.60 2.56
CA LEU A 133 17.05 12.84 2.24
C LEU A 133 17.90 14.09 2.49
N ILE A 134 18.63 14.16 3.61
CA ILE A 134 19.56 15.25 3.91
C ILE A 134 20.61 15.38 2.81
N LYS A 135 21.19 14.26 2.35
CA LYS A 135 22.17 14.24 1.24
C LYS A 135 21.56 14.73 -0.08
N LEU A 136 20.34 14.27 -0.40
CA LEU A 136 19.64 14.64 -1.64
C LEU A 136 19.19 16.10 -1.69
N THR A 137 18.68 16.61 -0.58
CA THR A 137 18.22 18.01 -0.47
C THR A 137 19.34 18.99 -0.19
N LYS A 138 20.60 18.49 -0.04
CA LYS A 138 21.79 19.29 0.27
C LYS A 138 21.65 20.14 1.54
N ILE A 139 20.90 19.64 2.51
CA ILE A 139 20.72 20.29 3.80
C ILE A 139 21.97 20.09 4.66
N SER A 140 22.42 21.15 5.37
CA SER A 140 23.47 21.00 6.39
C SER A 140 23.00 20.03 7.48
N LYS A 141 23.91 19.16 7.94
CA LYS A 141 23.60 18.19 9.01
C LYS A 141 23.24 18.88 10.33
N ASP A 142 23.71 20.09 10.54
CA ASP A 142 23.47 20.89 11.75
C ASP A 142 22.24 21.77 11.64
N SER A 143 21.59 21.81 10.47
CA SER A 143 20.38 22.61 10.27
C SER A 143 19.20 22.07 11.09
N ASP A 144 18.24 22.94 11.35
CA ASP A 144 17.02 22.59 12.05
C ASP A 144 16.20 21.56 11.29
N ASP A 145 16.15 21.62 9.96
CA ASP A 145 15.46 20.64 9.10
C ASP A 145 16.09 19.25 9.23
N ALA A 146 17.43 19.15 9.26
CA ALA A 146 18.11 17.87 9.46
C ALA A 146 17.83 17.29 10.85
N LYS A 147 17.92 18.13 11.89
CA LYS A 147 17.60 17.75 13.27
C LYS A 147 16.13 17.32 13.39
N HIS A 148 15.22 18.00 12.68
CA HIS A 148 13.80 17.69 12.66
C HIS A 148 13.50 16.27 12.12
N MET A 149 14.15 15.87 11.04
CA MET A 149 14.03 14.52 10.51
C MET A 149 14.73 13.47 11.40
N LEU A 150 15.94 13.77 11.91
CA LEU A 150 16.72 12.82 12.70
C LEU A 150 16.12 12.58 14.10
N ASN A 151 15.51 13.59 14.69
CA ASN A 151 14.89 13.56 16.02
C ASN A 151 13.36 13.49 15.97
N TRP A 152 12.80 12.85 14.97
CA TRP A 152 11.37 12.81 14.69
C TRP A 152 10.48 12.32 15.84
N LYS A 153 11.03 11.57 16.81
CA LYS A 153 10.30 11.10 18.01
C LYS A 153 10.10 12.19 19.05
N LEU A 154 10.97 13.20 19.07
CA LEU A 154 10.89 14.25 20.06
C LEU A 154 9.74 15.23 19.73
N PRO A 155 8.97 15.67 20.74
CA PRO A 155 8.04 16.77 20.53
C PRO A 155 8.85 17.98 20.05
N GLY A 156 8.36 18.63 18.96
CA GLY A 156 9.13 19.67 18.30
C GLY A 156 9.49 20.83 19.23
N GLN A 157 10.77 20.95 19.52
CA GLN A 157 11.35 22.14 20.12
C GLN A 157 11.63 23.24 19.08
N LEU A 158 11.50 22.90 17.80
CA LEU A 158 11.81 23.75 16.67
C LEU A 158 10.51 24.25 16.02
N HIS A 159 10.42 25.55 15.95
CA HIS A 159 9.39 26.37 15.32
C HIS A 159 8.50 25.62 14.32
N LYS A 160 7.19 25.57 14.61
CA LYS A 160 6.13 25.10 13.73
C LYS A 160 5.96 23.59 13.51
N ALA A 161 6.69 22.73 14.18
CA ALA A 161 6.33 21.32 14.14
C ALA A 161 4.95 21.14 14.75
N SER A 162 3.94 20.91 13.92
CA SER A 162 2.61 20.60 14.38
C SER A 162 2.69 19.46 15.39
N ALA A 163 2.04 19.60 16.53
CA ALA A 163 1.92 18.50 17.50
C ALA A 163 1.34 17.23 16.87
N SER A 164 0.68 17.36 15.71
CA SER A 164 0.11 16.26 14.93
C SER A 164 1.13 15.34 14.25
N THR A 165 2.36 15.81 14.00
CA THR A 165 3.43 15.01 13.34
C THR A 165 4.44 14.43 14.34
N ALA A 166 4.32 14.72 15.64
CA ALA A 166 5.15 14.11 16.66
C ALA A 166 5.00 12.58 16.65
N GLY A 167 6.12 11.86 16.49
CA GLY A 167 6.11 10.39 16.33
C GLY A 167 5.69 9.86 14.95
N ASP A 168 5.51 10.75 13.96
CA ASP A 168 5.28 10.38 12.57
C ASP A 168 6.47 10.80 11.69
N PHE A 169 7.40 9.87 11.45
CA PHE A 169 8.60 10.15 10.65
C PHE A 169 8.27 10.65 9.23
N ALA A 170 7.33 10.00 8.56
CA ALA A 170 6.95 10.39 7.20
C ALA A 170 6.32 11.80 7.17
N GLY A 171 5.51 12.15 8.17
CA GLY A 171 5.00 13.50 8.34
C GLY A 171 6.10 14.54 8.57
N ARG A 172 7.13 14.20 9.35
CA ARG A 172 8.32 15.07 9.53
C ARG A 172 9.10 15.25 8.22
N CYS A 173 9.25 14.19 7.43
CA CYS A 173 9.85 14.29 6.11
C CYS A 173 9.05 15.20 5.18
N TYR A 174 7.71 15.10 5.20
CA TYR A 174 6.84 15.97 4.42
C TYR A 174 7.04 17.46 4.74
N GLU A 175 7.10 17.83 6.02
CA GLU A 175 7.31 19.23 6.44
C GLU A 175 8.61 19.83 5.87
N VAL A 176 9.67 19.02 5.79
CA VAL A 176 10.95 19.45 5.20
C VAL A 176 10.91 19.41 3.67
N LEU A 177 10.39 18.33 3.09
CA LEU A 177 10.37 18.14 1.65
C LEU A 177 9.46 19.12 0.93
N SER A 178 8.33 19.51 1.53
CA SER A 178 7.35 20.42 0.92
C SER A 178 7.95 21.79 0.56
N SER A 179 8.95 22.26 1.31
CA SER A 179 9.67 23.50 1.02
C SER A 179 10.88 23.31 0.10
N ARG A 180 11.26 22.07 -0.23
CA ARG A 180 12.49 21.71 -0.95
C ARG A 180 12.26 20.77 -2.13
N GLN A 181 11.02 20.46 -2.45
CA GLN A 181 10.66 19.62 -3.58
C GLN A 181 11.09 20.24 -4.91
N LEU A 182 11.52 19.41 -5.84
CA LEU A 182 11.88 19.84 -7.19
C LEU A 182 10.66 19.98 -8.11
N ARG A 183 9.52 19.38 -7.72
CA ARG A 183 8.24 19.46 -8.42
C ARG A 183 7.13 19.67 -7.41
N THR A 184 6.15 20.43 -7.79
CA THR A 184 4.89 20.61 -7.05
C THR A 184 3.77 19.75 -7.63
N GLU A 185 3.86 19.41 -8.91
CA GLU A 185 2.88 18.60 -9.61
C GLU A 185 3.07 17.11 -9.29
N LEU A 186 1.98 16.37 -9.34
CA LEU A 186 1.98 14.91 -9.21
C LEU A 186 2.74 14.27 -10.37
N SER A 187 3.41 13.16 -10.09
CA SER A 187 4.19 12.45 -11.11
C SER A 187 3.30 11.58 -12.00
N ASP A 188 3.85 11.26 -13.16
CA ASP A 188 3.29 10.30 -14.12
C ASP A 188 3.80 8.87 -13.88
N MET A 189 4.57 8.65 -12.81
CA MET A 189 5.11 7.32 -12.50
C MET A 189 3.98 6.33 -12.21
N SER A 190 3.93 5.26 -12.97
CA SER A 190 2.91 4.23 -12.79
C SER A 190 3.17 3.37 -11.53
N VAL A 191 2.12 2.70 -11.06
CA VAL A 191 2.22 1.73 -9.96
C VAL A 191 3.27 0.65 -10.25
N ALA A 192 3.37 0.18 -11.50
CA ALA A 192 4.38 -0.80 -11.91
C ALA A 192 5.81 -0.23 -11.87
N GLU A 193 6.02 1.01 -12.33
CA GLU A 193 7.33 1.68 -12.25
C GLU A 193 7.81 1.86 -10.81
N VAL A 194 6.90 2.23 -9.90
CA VAL A 194 7.21 2.36 -8.47
C VAL A 194 7.57 1.01 -7.87
N ASN A 195 6.78 -0.03 -8.15
CA ASN A 195 7.08 -1.39 -7.71
C ASN A 195 8.45 -1.87 -8.15
N ASN A 196 8.77 -1.75 -9.44
CA ASN A 196 10.08 -2.13 -9.98
C ASN A 196 11.24 -1.37 -9.33
N ALA A 197 11.07 -0.07 -9.06
CA ALA A 197 12.09 0.70 -8.37
C ALA A 197 12.25 0.27 -6.90
N LEU A 198 11.15 -0.08 -6.22
CA LEU A 198 11.19 -0.62 -4.86
C LEU A 198 11.77 -2.04 -4.81
N ASP A 199 11.49 -2.90 -5.82
CA ASP A 199 12.11 -4.23 -5.93
C ASP A 199 13.62 -4.11 -6.09
N LYS A 200 14.09 -3.23 -6.96
CA LYS A 200 15.51 -2.91 -7.09
C LYS A 200 16.10 -2.40 -5.77
N LEU A 201 15.41 -1.46 -5.10
CA LEU A 201 15.85 -0.92 -3.82
C LEU A 201 16.02 -2.01 -2.76
N SER A 202 15.13 -3.01 -2.73
CA SER A 202 15.18 -4.11 -1.76
C SER A 202 16.36 -5.07 -1.95
N GLN A 203 16.95 -5.09 -3.15
CA GLN A 203 18.10 -5.94 -3.50
C GLN A 203 19.45 -5.24 -3.29
N LEU A 204 19.45 -3.92 -3.04
CA LEU A 204 20.68 -3.15 -2.91
C LEU A 204 21.22 -3.19 -1.48
N GLY A 205 22.47 -3.59 -1.32
CA GLY A 205 23.20 -3.54 -0.06
C GLY A 205 24.00 -2.24 0.15
N SER A 206 24.25 -1.47 -0.92
CA SER A 206 25.08 -0.27 -0.89
C SER A 206 24.25 0.99 -0.67
N GLU A 207 24.68 1.85 0.28
CA GLU A 207 24.02 3.14 0.55
C GLU A 207 24.05 4.06 -0.69
N ASP A 208 25.15 4.08 -1.44
CA ASP A 208 25.27 4.95 -2.62
C ASP A 208 24.34 4.53 -3.76
N GLU A 209 24.08 3.24 -3.92
CA GLU A 209 23.11 2.75 -4.90
C GLU A 209 21.67 3.04 -4.45
N GLN A 210 21.38 2.87 -3.16
CA GLN A 210 20.10 3.26 -2.59
C GLN A 210 19.83 4.76 -2.79
N VAL A 211 20.83 5.62 -2.58
CA VAL A 211 20.75 7.06 -2.84
C VAL A 211 20.36 7.35 -4.29
N LYS A 212 20.89 6.60 -5.28
CA LYS A 212 20.53 6.78 -6.70
C LYS A 212 19.04 6.50 -6.96
N ILE A 213 18.49 5.45 -6.34
CA ILE A 213 17.05 5.15 -6.45
C ILE A 213 16.22 6.28 -5.82
N PHE A 214 16.56 6.71 -4.59
CA PHE A 214 15.88 7.82 -3.95
C PHE A 214 16.01 9.13 -4.75
N GLN A 215 17.16 9.38 -5.39
CA GLN A 215 17.35 10.54 -6.26
C GLN A 215 16.40 10.52 -7.48
N ARG A 216 16.15 9.33 -8.06
CA ARG A 216 15.17 9.18 -9.14
C ARG A 216 13.77 9.56 -8.66
N PHE A 217 13.34 9.04 -7.49
CA PHE A 217 12.06 9.41 -6.90
C PHE A 217 11.97 10.91 -6.59
N TYR A 218 12.96 11.47 -5.92
CA TYR A 218 13.01 12.89 -5.54
C TYR A 218 12.93 13.84 -6.75
N ARG A 219 13.46 13.42 -7.91
CA ARG A 219 13.38 14.20 -9.15
C ARG A 219 12.03 14.11 -9.84
N ARG A 220 11.31 13.01 -9.68
CA ARG A 220 10.06 12.76 -10.40
C ARG A 220 8.81 12.95 -9.54
N MET A 221 8.91 12.83 -8.23
CA MET A 221 7.81 12.90 -7.29
C MET A 221 7.78 14.23 -6.55
N ASN A 222 6.59 14.66 -6.15
CA ASN A 222 6.42 15.76 -5.21
C ASN A 222 6.59 15.29 -3.75
N ALA A 223 6.47 16.20 -2.78
CA ALA A 223 6.65 15.89 -1.37
C ALA A 223 5.62 14.91 -0.81
N GLU A 224 4.39 14.96 -1.31
CA GLU A 224 3.31 14.07 -0.89
C GLU A 224 3.56 12.63 -1.35
N GLU A 225 3.89 12.44 -2.62
CA GLU A 225 4.27 11.14 -3.18
C GLU A 225 5.47 10.54 -2.45
N MET A 226 6.50 11.35 -2.17
CA MET A 226 7.66 10.94 -1.39
C MET A 226 7.27 10.52 0.03
N THR A 227 6.30 11.16 0.64
CA THR A 227 5.80 10.81 1.97
C THR A 227 5.12 9.45 1.96
N TRP A 228 4.26 9.18 0.98
CA TRP A 228 3.64 7.87 0.81
C TRP A 228 4.66 6.77 0.51
N LEU A 229 5.64 7.06 -0.35
CA LEU A 229 6.75 6.14 -0.62
C LEU A 229 7.52 5.78 0.66
N ILE A 230 7.83 6.76 1.50
CA ILE A 230 8.50 6.54 2.79
C ILE A 230 7.65 5.65 3.72
N ARG A 231 6.33 5.87 3.78
CA ARG A 231 5.41 5.02 4.55
C ARG A 231 5.43 3.57 4.07
N MET A 232 5.46 3.35 2.75
CA MET A 232 5.55 2.01 2.14
C MET A 232 6.87 1.33 2.44
N ILE A 233 8.00 2.03 2.32
CA ILE A 233 9.34 1.51 2.66
C ILE A 233 9.42 1.11 4.13
N LEU A 234 8.87 1.92 5.02
CA LEU A 234 8.83 1.65 6.46
C LEU A 234 7.73 0.65 6.86
N ARG A 235 6.86 0.27 5.93
CA ARG A 235 5.68 -0.58 6.18
C ARG A 235 4.77 0.01 7.27
N GLN A 236 4.56 1.33 7.26
CA GLN A 236 3.80 2.11 8.25
C GLN A 236 2.73 2.96 7.57
N MET A 237 1.74 2.32 6.98
CA MET A 237 0.76 3.00 6.12
C MET A 237 -0.16 3.96 6.86
N LYS A 238 -0.65 3.61 8.06
CA LYS A 238 -1.52 4.46 8.92
C LYS A 238 -2.77 5.02 8.21
N ILE A 239 -3.35 4.26 7.28
CA ILE A 239 -4.48 4.67 6.44
C ILE A 239 -5.86 4.45 7.09
N GLY A 240 -5.90 3.95 8.31
CA GLY A 240 -7.16 3.76 9.05
C GLY A 240 -7.99 2.55 8.61
N ALA A 241 -7.43 1.68 7.78
CA ALA A 241 -7.92 0.34 7.45
C ALA A 241 -6.81 -0.68 7.75
N THR A 242 -7.20 -1.88 8.14
CA THR A 242 -6.27 -2.97 8.42
C THR A 242 -6.08 -3.85 7.18
N GLU A 243 -4.99 -4.60 7.13
CA GLU A 243 -4.74 -5.60 6.11
C GLU A 243 -5.90 -6.59 5.99
N LYS A 244 -6.48 -7.01 7.12
CA LYS A 244 -7.66 -7.88 7.14
C LYS A 244 -8.81 -7.26 6.35
N THR A 245 -9.09 -5.98 6.52
CA THR A 245 -10.17 -5.29 5.79
C THR A 245 -9.95 -5.35 4.28
N PHE A 246 -8.72 -5.19 3.81
CA PHE A 246 -8.41 -5.30 2.37
C PHE A 246 -8.56 -6.72 1.86
N LEU A 247 -8.08 -7.72 2.61
CA LEU A 247 -8.22 -9.13 2.24
C LEU A 247 -9.70 -9.56 2.21
N ASP A 248 -10.49 -9.22 3.23
CA ASP A 248 -11.92 -9.54 3.31
C ASP A 248 -12.76 -8.93 2.17
N ILE A 249 -12.33 -7.74 1.65
CA ILE A 249 -13.02 -7.10 0.54
C ILE A 249 -12.54 -7.68 -0.79
N TRP A 250 -11.27 -8.04 -0.88
CA TRP A 250 -10.71 -8.68 -2.07
C TRP A 250 -11.42 -10.00 -2.37
N HIS A 251 -11.46 -10.90 -1.39
CA HIS A 251 -12.12 -12.19 -1.52
C HIS A 251 -12.43 -12.78 -0.14
N PRO A 252 -13.57 -13.47 0.06
CA PRO A 252 -13.92 -14.05 1.36
C PRO A 252 -12.91 -15.07 1.90
N ASP A 253 -12.21 -15.80 1.03
CA ASP A 253 -11.21 -16.79 1.39
C ASP A 253 -9.78 -16.24 1.46
N ALA A 254 -9.59 -14.94 1.17
CA ALA A 254 -8.26 -14.33 1.06
C ALA A 254 -7.46 -14.38 2.37
N GLU A 255 -8.10 -14.10 3.51
CA GLU A 255 -7.44 -14.19 4.82
C GLU A 255 -6.99 -15.62 5.12
N THR A 256 -7.85 -16.61 4.82
CA THR A 256 -7.55 -18.03 5.02
C THR A 256 -6.36 -18.45 4.16
N LEU A 257 -6.40 -18.16 2.86
CA LEU A 257 -5.30 -18.50 1.95
C LEU A 257 -4.00 -17.78 2.33
N PHE A 258 -4.07 -16.53 2.77
CA PHE A 258 -2.90 -15.78 3.22
C PHE A 258 -2.31 -16.40 4.50
N ASN A 259 -3.14 -16.79 5.46
CA ASN A 259 -2.68 -17.40 6.72
C ASN A 259 -1.95 -18.74 6.49
N ILE A 260 -2.39 -19.52 5.50
CA ILE A 260 -1.78 -20.79 5.14
C ILE A 260 -0.51 -20.60 4.31
N SER A 261 -0.56 -19.72 3.30
CA SER A 261 0.53 -19.57 2.31
C SER A 261 1.54 -18.49 2.67
N SER A 262 1.17 -17.48 3.46
CA SER A 262 1.91 -16.23 3.69
C SER A 262 2.35 -15.54 2.38
N ASN A 263 1.64 -15.77 1.29
CA ASN A 263 1.98 -15.33 -0.05
C ASN A 263 0.87 -14.43 -0.63
N LEU A 264 1.15 -13.13 -0.66
CA LEU A 264 0.19 -12.13 -1.13
C LEU A 264 -0.08 -12.25 -2.63
N ARG A 265 0.93 -12.62 -3.43
CA ARG A 265 0.79 -12.84 -4.87
C ARG A 265 -0.18 -13.99 -5.13
N ARG A 266 0.01 -15.10 -4.44
CA ARG A 266 -0.88 -16.26 -4.52
C ARG A 266 -2.34 -15.87 -4.22
N VAL A 267 -2.57 -15.12 -3.15
CA VAL A 267 -3.91 -14.62 -2.80
C VAL A 267 -4.50 -13.76 -3.91
N CYS A 268 -3.73 -12.83 -4.48
CA CYS A 268 -4.23 -11.97 -5.55
C CYS A 268 -4.51 -12.72 -6.85
N TRP A 269 -3.74 -13.76 -7.17
CA TRP A 269 -3.82 -14.47 -8.44
C TRP A 269 -4.78 -15.68 -8.41
N GLU A 270 -4.82 -16.45 -7.34
CA GLU A 270 -5.76 -17.57 -7.24
C GLU A 270 -7.19 -17.12 -6.90
N LEU A 271 -7.31 -15.98 -6.21
CA LEU A 271 -8.60 -15.44 -5.77
C LEU A 271 -8.97 -14.13 -6.50
N TYR A 272 -8.59 -13.98 -7.77
CA TYR A 272 -8.96 -12.78 -8.54
C TYR A 272 -10.44 -12.74 -8.93
N ASP A 273 -11.07 -13.91 -9.06
CA ASP A 273 -12.49 -14.05 -9.32
C ASP A 273 -13.24 -14.18 -7.98
N PRO A 274 -14.10 -13.22 -7.61
CA PRO A 274 -14.80 -13.25 -6.33
C PRO A 274 -15.84 -14.36 -6.20
N GLU A 275 -16.23 -15.01 -7.31
CA GLU A 275 -17.22 -16.11 -7.31
C GLU A 275 -16.59 -17.48 -7.09
N VAL A 276 -15.29 -17.62 -7.36
CA VAL A 276 -14.56 -18.88 -7.16
C VAL A 276 -14.25 -19.06 -5.68
N ARG A 277 -14.54 -20.23 -5.13
CA ARG A 277 -14.24 -20.60 -3.74
C ARG A 277 -13.10 -21.58 -3.69
N LEU A 278 -12.29 -21.49 -2.63
CA LEU A 278 -11.28 -22.51 -2.36
C LEU A 278 -11.97 -23.83 -2.02
N GLU A 279 -11.67 -24.88 -2.76
CA GLU A 279 -12.05 -26.24 -2.37
C GLU A 279 -11.19 -26.72 -1.21
N GLY A 280 -11.78 -27.54 -0.29
CA GLY A 280 -11.10 -27.93 0.95
C GLY A 280 -9.76 -28.67 0.80
N GLU A 281 -9.46 -29.19 -0.39
CA GLU A 281 -8.21 -29.88 -0.70
C GLU A 281 -7.09 -28.93 -1.17
N GLU A 282 -7.41 -27.72 -1.63
CA GLU A 282 -6.43 -26.73 -2.13
C GLU A 282 -5.72 -25.95 -1.01
N THR A 283 -6.12 -26.18 0.24
CA THR A 283 -5.47 -25.58 1.42
C THR A 283 -4.15 -26.28 1.79
N GLY A 284 -3.54 -27.01 0.85
CA GLY A 284 -2.28 -27.71 1.06
C GLY A 284 -1.14 -26.77 1.49
N LEU A 285 -0.51 -27.11 2.62
CA LEU A 285 0.70 -26.44 3.12
C LEU A 285 1.81 -26.59 2.08
N SER A 286 2.29 -25.48 1.54
CA SER A 286 3.49 -25.49 0.71
C SER A 286 4.70 -25.72 1.61
N LEU A 287 5.48 -26.78 1.33
CA LEU A 287 6.74 -27.07 2.01
C LEU A 287 7.68 -25.86 1.92
N MET A 288 8.31 -25.49 3.02
CA MET A 288 9.26 -24.37 3.18
C MET A 288 8.68 -22.95 3.16
N GLN A 289 7.37 -22.75 3.35
CA GLN A 289 6.81 -21.42 3.59
C GLN A 289 6.47 -21.22 5.07
N CYS A 290 6.81 -20.04 5.60
CA CYS A 290 6.37 -19.63 6.93
C CYS A 290 4.86 -19.38 6.92
N PHE A 291 4.11 -20.07 7.76
CA PHE A 291 2.69 -19.78 7.98
C PHE A 291 2.49 -18.93 9.23
N GLN A 292 1.43 -18.14 9.27
CA GLN A 292 1.05 -17.45 10.50
C GLN A 292 0.34 -18.46 11.44
N PRO A 293 0.72 -18.50 12.72
CA PRO A 293 -0.01 -19.33 13.68
C PRO A 293 -1.46 -18.86 13.78
N GLN A 294 -2.41 -19.80 13.78
CA GLN A 294 -3.80 -19.49 14.02
C GLN A 294 -3.96 -18.93 15.42
N LEU A 295 -4.54 -17.74 15.54
CA LEU A 295 -4.94 -17.18 16.82
C LEU A 295 -6.21 -17.92 17.28
N ALA A 296 -6.15 -18.60 18.40
CA ALA A 296 -7.34 -19.18 19.02
C ALA A 296 -8.26 -18.05 19.49
N ASN A 297 -9.50 -18.04 19.03
CA ASN A 297 -10.53 -17.21 19.62
C ASN A 297 -10.90 -17.80 20.97
N PHE A 298 -10.60 -17.11 22.05
CA PHE A 298 -11.16 -17.40 23.36
C PHE A 298 -12.66 -17.11 23.32
N GLN A 299 -13.49 -18.13 23.30
CA GLN A 299 -14.89 -17.98 23.68
C GLN A 299 -14.92 -17.94 25.21
N ASP A 300 -15.21 -16.75 25.75
CA ASP A 300 -15.63 -16.63 27.14
C ASP A 300 -16.93 -17.43 27.30
N LYS A 301 -16.81 -18.65 27.78
CA LYS A 301 -17.96 -19.32 28.39
C LYS A 301 -18.23 -18.61 29.70
N GLY A 302 -19.14 -17.65 29.69
CA GLY A 302 -19.75 -17.11 30.90
C GLY A 302 -20.36 -18.28 31.70
N GLY A 303 -19.58 -18.83 32.58
CA GLY A 303 -20.05 -19.72 33.63
C GLY A 303 -20.52 -18.86 34.78
N SER A 304 -21.82 -18.69 34.90
CA SER A 304 -22.43 -18.30 36.16
C SER A 304 -22.22 -19.41 37.19
N PHE A 305 -21.61 -19.06 38.29
CA PHE A 305 -21.76 -19.74 39.58
C PHE A 305 -22.64 -18.88 40.47
#